data_b58b788d284e2b8eaa12f422c88204ca
#
_entry.id   b58b788d284e2b8eaa12f422c88204ca
#
_cell.length_a   1.000
_cell.length_b   1.000
_cell.length_c   1.000
_cell.angle_alpha   90.00
_cell.angle_beta   90.00
_cell.angle_gamma   90.00
#
_symmetry.space_group_name_H-M   'P 1'
#
loop_
_entity.id
_entity.type
_entity.pdbx_description
1 polymer ?
#
loop_
_entity_poly.entity_id
_entity_poly.type
_entity_poly.pdbx_seq_one_letter_code
_entity_poly.pdbx_strand_id
1 'polypeptide(L)'
;MSELLSEAQAAGAELIGLKKDKVIELLQRVQQEVKEGLLPSTQIALARNGKVGIFESYGIAKPDSLTCVFSATKAVTSAAAWILMQEGKLDEDEIVADIVPESGTNEKEAITVQQLFTHTAGFPSAPFAPLDWVNKEARYGRFSRWR
;
A
#
# COMPACT_ATOMS: atom_id res chain seq x y z
N MET A 1 12.31 -10.42 31.48
CA MET A 1 13.36 -11.18 30.78
C MET A 1 13.37 -10.68 29.34
N SER A 2 14.42 -10.00 28.90
CA SER A 2 14.55 -9.62 27.49
C SER A 2 14.74 -10.92 26.70
N GLU A 3 13.73 -11.30 25.91
CA GLU A 3 13.92 -12.36 24.93
C GLU A 3 15.01 -11.92 23.95
N LEU A 4 16.10 -12.66 23.91
CA LEU A 4 17.16 -12.46 22.94
C LEU A 4 16.60 -12.79 21.54
N LEU A 5 17.13 -12.15 20.51
CA LEU A 5 16.85 -12.58 19.14
C LEU A 5 17.21 -14.07 18.97
N SER A 6 16.42 -14.79 18.19
CA SER A 6 16.86 -16.10 17.70
C SER A 6 18.15 -15.94 16.88
N GLU A 7 18.93 -17.00 16.72
CA GLU A 7 20.13 -16.97 15.88
C GLU A 7 19.83 -16.49 14.45
N ALA A 8 18.70 -16.93 13.88
CA ALA A 8 18.26 -16.50 12.54
C ALA A 8 17.94 -15.00 12.49
N GLN A 9 17.26 -14.45 13.49
CA GLN A 9 16.94 -13.03 13.58
C GLN A 9 18.21 -12.18 13.78
N ALA A 10 19.15 -12.65 14.61
CA ALA A 10 20.42 -11.97 14.83
C ALA A 10 21.27 -11.94 13.55
N ALA A 11 21.37 -13.07 12.83
CA ALA A 11 22.05 -13.16 11.54
C ALA A 11 21.36 -12.30 10.48
N GLY A 12 20.03 -12.29 10.44
CA GLY A 12 19.25 -11.45 9.53
C GLY A 12 19.47 -9.96 9.78
N ALA A 13 19.46 -9.50 11.04
CA ALA A 13 19.75 -8.12 11.40
C ALA A 13 21.16 -7.70 10.95
N GLU A 14 22.15 -8.58 11.17
CA GLU A 14 23.54 -8.35 10.76
C GLU A 14 23.70 -8.29 9.24
N LEU A 15 23.03 -9.20 8.51
CA LEU A 15 23.05 -9.25 7.03
C LEU A 15 22.66 -7.91 6.40
N ILE A 16 21.67 -7.22 6.97
CA ILE A 16 21.17 -5.93 6.47
C ILE A 16 21.74 -4.73 7.21
N GLY A 17 22.72 -4.95 8.12
CA GLY A 17 23.44 -3.90 8.84
C GLY A 17 22.58 -3.10 9.79
N LEU A 18 21.61 -3.73 10.45
CA LEU A 18 20.79 -3.14 11.52
C LEU A 18 21.39 -3.43 12.89
N LYS A 19 21.18 -2.50 13.84
CA LYS A 19 21.57 -2.68 15.22
C LYS A 19 20.67 -3.72 15.90
N LYS A 20 21.26 -4.78 16.44
CA LYS A 20 20.54 -5.90 17.05
C LYS A 20 19.61 -5.46 18.18
N ASP A 21 20.06 -4.55 19.03
CA ASP A 21 19.28 -3.99 20.15
C ASP A 21 17.99 -3.30 19.64
N LYS A 22 18.08 -2.57 18.53
CA LYS A 22 16.91 -1.90 17.93
C LYS A 22 15.96 -2.86 17.21
N VAL A 23 16.49 -3.93 16.65
CA VAL A 23 15.64 -5.00 16.08
C VAL A 23 14.89 -5.73 17.20
N ILE A 24 15.56 -6.03 18.33
CA ILE A 24 14.92 -6.61 19.52
C ILE A 24 13.75 -5.73 19.99
N GLU A 25 14.02 -4.44 20.20
CA GLU A 25 13.04 -3.47 20.68
C GLU A 25 11.80 -3.43 19.75
N LEU A 26 12.03 -3.40 18.43
CA LEU A 26 10.96 -3.40 17.44
C LEU A 26 10.14 -4.71 17.47
N LEU A 27 10.80 -5.86 17.44
CA LEU A 27 10.10 -7.15 17.41
C LEU A 27 9.34 -7.41 18.72
N GLN A 28 9.88 -7.00 19.86
CA GLN A 28 9.19 -7.06 21.14
C GLN A 28 7.95 -6.18 21.15
N ARG A 29 8.03 -4.96 20.59
CA ARG A 29 6.86 -4.09 20.47
C ARG A 29 5.77 -4.70 19.60
N VAL A 30 6.13 -5.23 18.42
CA VAL A 30 5.19 -5.90 17.52
C VAL A 30 4.52 -7.09 18.20
N GLN A 31 5.29 -7.92 18.91
CA GLN A 31 4.78 -9.08 19.62
C GLN A 31 3.86 -8.68 20.79
N GLN A 32 4.16 -7.58 21.48
CA GLN A 32 3.37 -7.07 22.59
C GLN A 32 1.95 -6.68 22.15
N GLU A 33 1.80 -6.00 21.00
CA GLU A 33 0.48 -5.63 20.45
C GLU A 33 -0.42 -6.86 20.22
N VAL A 34 0.17 -7.98 19.81
CA VAL A 34 -0.55 -9.24 19.63
C VAL A 34 -0.86 -9.89 20.98
N LYS A 35 0.10 -9.91 21.93
CA LYS A 35 -0.10 -10.50 23.27
C LYS A 35 -1.17 -9.77 24.07
N GLU A 36 -1.27 -8.47 23.92
CA GLU A 36 -2.29 -7.63 24.59
C GLU A 36 -3.66 -7.69 23.90
N GLY A 37 -3.76 -8.39 22.78
CA GLY A 37 -5.01 -8.54 22.03
C GLY A 37 -5.45 -7.30 21.26
N LEU A 38 -4.57 -6.31 21.09
CA LEU A 38 -4.83 -5.13 20.25
C LEU A 38 -4.90 -5.51 18.78
N LEU A 39 -4.07 -6.47 18.36
CA LEU A 39 -4.05 -7.03 17.02
C LEU A 39 -4.20 -8.55 17.06
N PRO A 40 -5.00 -9.17 16.20
CA PRO A 40 -5.14 -10.64 16.14
C PRO A 40 -3.86 -11.28 15.61
N SER A 41 -3.09 -10.58 14.79
CA SER A 41 -1.85 -11.05 14.20
C SER A 41 -1.07 -9.91 13.55
N THR A 42 0.22 -10.14 13.32
CA THR A 42 1.10 -9.22 12.62
C THR A 42 2.11 -10.00 11.78
N GLN A 43 2.38 -9.50 10.58
CA GLN A 43 3.54 -9.90 9.77
C GLN A 43 4.45 -8.68 9.60
N ILE A 44 5.75 -8.87 9.79
CA ILE A 44 6.74 -7.81 9.67
C ILE A 44 7.93 -8.28 8.83
N ALA A 45 8.37 -7.43 7.90
CA ALA A 45 9.58 -7.63 7.12
C ALA A 45 10.49 -6.41 7.28
N LEU A 46 11.78 -6.63 7.51
CA LEU A 46 12.81 -5.60 7.48
C LEU A 46 13.78 -5.89 6.34
N ALA A 47 13.91 -4.92 5.46
CA ALA A 47 14.80 -5.00 4.31
C ALA A 47 15.70 -3.76 4.21
N ARG A 48 16.90 -3.94 3.70
CA ARG A 48 17.84 -2.85 3.40
C ARG A 48 18.75 -3.26 2.25
N ASN A 49 19.03 -2.32 1.35
CA ASN A 49 19.91 -2.54 0.19
C ASN A 49 19.48 -3.76 -0.65
N GLY A 50 18.17 -3.93 -0.87
CA GLY A 50 17.60 -5.03 -1.65
C GLY A 50 17.64 -6.42 -0.98
N LYS A 51 18.03 -6.50 0.31
CA LYS A 51 18.06 -7.76 1.07
C LYS A 51 17.03 -7.71 2.20
N VAL A 52 16.26 -8.80 2.33
CA VAL A 52 15.38 -9.02 3.48
C VAL A 52 16.21 -9.73 4.56
N GLY A 53 16.32 -9.12 5.74
CA GLY A 53 17.03 -9.68 6.88
C GLY A 53 16.12 -10.28 7.93
N ILE A 54 14.92 -9.72 8.09
CA ILE A 54 13.92 -10.19 9.06
C ILE A 54 12.60 -10.40 8.32
N PHE A 55 11.94 -11.50 8.59
CA PHE A 55 10.58 -11.77 8.19
C PHE A 55 9.89 -12.63 9.26
N GLU A 56 8.99 -12.01 10.01
CA GLU A 56 8.37 -12.64 11.18
C GLU A 56 6.84 -12.56 11.11
N SER A 57 6.18 -13.53 11.73
CA SER A 57 4.73 -13.58 11.87
C SER A 57 4.37 -13.87 13.32
N TYR A 58 3.39 -13.14 13.85
CA TYR A 58 2.92 -13.28 15.23
C TYR A 58 1.41 -13.46 15.26
N GLY A 59 0.89 -14.12 16.31
CA GLY A 59 -0.52 -14.41 16.47
C GLY A 59 -0.98 -15.52 15.54
N ILE A 60 -2.13 -15.34 14.89
CA ILE A 60 -2.71 -16.35 13.98
C ILE A 60 -2.11 -16.32 12.58
N ALA A 61 -1.32 -15.29 12.23
CA ALA A 61 -0.66 -15.20 10.93
C ALA A 61 0.47 -16.22 10.81
N LYS A 62 0.63 -16.72 9.58
CA LYS A 62 1.74 -17.57 9.15
C LYS A 62 2.55 -16.79 8.09
N PRO A 63 3.78 -17.23 7.76
CA PRO A 63 4.58 -16.55 6.73
C PRO A 63 3.89 -16.43 5.37
N ASP A 64 3.01 -17.35 5.03
CA ASP A 64 2.24 -17.41 3.78
C ASP A 64 0.82 -16.83 3.90
N SER A 65 0.45 -16.25 5.05
CA SER A 65 -0.86 -15.64 5.22
C SER A 65 -1.04 -14.44 4.31
N LEU A 66 -2.18 -14.39 3.62
CA LEU A 66 -2.59 -13.25 2.80
C LEU A 66 -3.42 -12.29 3.63
N THR A 67 -3.06 -11.01 3.59
CA THR A 67 -3.73 -9.94 4.34
C THR A 67 -4.19 -8.85 3.39
N CYS A 68 -5.39 -8.32 3.64
CA CYS A 68 -5.86 -7.14 2.91
C CYS A 68 -4.99 -5.93 3.31
N VAL A 69 -4.24 -5.40 2.37
CA VAL A 69 -3.29 -4.29 2.62
C VAL A 69 -3.89 -2.90 2.37
N PHE A 70 -5.19 -2.83 2.06
CA PHE A 70 -5.91 -1.57 1.86
C PHE A 70 -5.13 -0.56 1.00
N SER A 71 -4.91 0.65 1.51
CA SER A 71 -4.24 1.74 0.78
C SER A 71 -2.78 1.49 0.43
N ALA A 72 -2.10 0.51 1.03
CA ALA A 72 -0.78 0.11 0.56
C ALA A 72 -0.79 -0.40 -0.90
N THR A 73 -1.97 -0.86 -1.39
CA THR A 73 -2.21 -1.20 -2.80
C THR A 73 -1.93 -0.03 -3.75
N LYS A 74 -2.07 1.24 -3.30
CA LYS A 74 -1.80 2.41 -4.14
C LYS A 74 -0.35 2.45 -4.65
N ALA A 75 0.61 2.02 -3.84
CA ALA A 75 2.00 1.92 -4.26
C ALA A 75 2.18 0.94 -5.43
N VAL A 76 1.49 -0.20 -5.39
CA VAL A 76 1.51 -1.20 -6.47
C VAL A 76 0.85 -0.66 -7.74
N THR A 77 -0.29 0.03 -7.59
CA THR A 77 -1.00 0.68 -8.72
C THR A 77 -0.13 1.76 -9.35
N SER A 78 0.53 2.60 -8.54
CA SER A 78 1.45 3.63 -9.02
C SER A 78 2.64 3.03 -9.77
N ALA A 79 3.20 1.92 -9.28
CA ALA A 79 4.28 1.23 -9.98
C ALA A 79 3.84 0.71 -11.36
N ALA A 80 2.62 0.19 -11.49
CA ALA A 80 2.07 -0.22 -12.78
C ALA A 80 1.89 0.98 -13.74
N ALA A 81 1.42 2.13 -13.23
CA ALA A 81 1.33 3.35 -14.03
C ALA A 81 2.71 3.86 -14.50
N TRP A 82 3.72 3.80 -13.65
CA TRP A 82 5.09 4.17 -14.04
C TRP A 82 5.65 3.30 -15.16
N ILE A 83 5.31 2.01 -15.19
CA ILE A 83 5.67 1.13 -16.32
C ILE A 83 5.01 1.63 -17.61
N LEU A 84 3.73 2.01 -17.56
CA LEU A 84 3.04 2.57 -18.73
C LEU A 84 3.66 3.89 -19.18
N MET A 85 4.05 4.76 -18.24
CA MET A 85 4.77 6.02 -18.53
C MET A 85 6.13 5.75 -19.17
N GLN A 86 6.89 4.78 -18.64
CA GLN A 86 8.18 4.36 -19.20
C GLN A 86 8.05 3.80 -20.63
N GLU A 87 6.92 3.16 -20.95
CA GLU A 87 6.60 2.63 -22.27
C GLU A 87 5.97 3.68 -23.20
N GLY A 88 5.79 4.93 -22.75
CA GLY A 88 5.14 6.00 -23.51
C GLY A 88 3.64 5.77 -23.78
N LYS A 89 2.99 4.96 -22.96
CA LYS A 89 1.55 4.62 -23.06
C LYS A 89 0.67 5.46 -22.13
N LEU A 90 1.25 6.22 -21.25
CA LEU A 90 0.58 7.13 -20.32
C LEU A 90 1.50 8.32 -20.09
N ASP A 91 0.93 9.51 -20.05
CA ASP A 91 1.66 10.74 -19.69
C ASP A 91 1.12 11.29 -18.37
N GLU A 92 2.00 11.85 -17.53
CA GLU A 92 1.59 12.44 -16.26
C GLU A 92 0.75 13.72 -16.45
N ASP A 93 0.96 14.44 -17.55
CA ASP A 93 0.20 15.63 -17.93
C ASP A 93 -1.08 15.31 -18.74
N GLU A 94 -1.30 14.05 -19.07
CA GLU A 94 -2.49 13.62 -19.82
C GLU A 94 -3.76 13.90 -19.00
N ILE A 95 -4.79 14.38 -19.69
CA ILE A 95 -6.09 14.68 -19.07
C ILE A 95 -6.83 13.38 -18.80
N VAL A 96 -7.26 13.20 -17.54
CA VAL A 96 -7.98 11.98 -17.11
C VAL A 96 -9.28 11.78 -17.89
N ALA A 97 -9.97 12.85 -18.28
CA ALA A 97 -11.20 12.78 -19.06
C ALA A 97 -10.99 12.27 -20.50
N ASP A 98 -9.79 12.36 -21.04
CA ASP A 98 -9.45 11.78 -22.35
C ASP A 98 -9.33 10.25 -22.27
N ILE A 99 -8.96 9.72 -21.11
CA ILE A 99 -8.86 8.27 -20.82
C ILE A 99 -10.21 7.71 -20.32
N VAL A 100 -10.86 8.46 -19.42
CA VAL A 100 -12.12 8.09 -18.77
C VAL A 100 -13.11 9.26 -18.91
N PRO A 101 -13.84 9.35 -20.04
CA PRO A 101 -14.74 10.49 -20.34
C PRO A 101 -15.76 10.80 -19.24
N GLU A 102 -16.23 9.79 -18.51
CA GLU A 102 -17.18 9.96 -17.41
C GLU A 102 -16.59 10.74 -16.22
N SER A 103 -15.29 10.87 -16.13
CA SER A 103 -14.63 11.70 -15.11
C SER A 103 -14.66 13.18 -15.43
N GLY A 104 -14.82 13.56 -16.70
CA GLY A 104 -14.82 14.93 -17.19
C GLY A 104 -16.15 15.67 -16.96
N THR A 105 -16.63 15.70 -15.73
CA THR A 105 -17.87 16.39 -15.31
C THR A 105 -17.63 17.10 -13.98
N ASN A 106 -18.48 18.06 -13.63
CA ASN A 106 -18.43 18.78 -12.35
C ASN A 106 -17.05 19.45 -12.12
N GLU A 107 -16.57 20.18 -13.13
CA GLU A 107 -15.31 20.95 -13.08
C GLU A 107 -14.05 20.07 -12.97
N LYS A 108 -14.12 18.78 -13.41
CA LYS A 108 -13.01 17.84 -13.41
C LYS A 108 -12.37 17.62 -14.80
N GLU A 109 -12.81 18.40 -15.81
CA GLU A 109 -12.41 18.25 -17.21
C GLU A 109 -10.90 18.44 -17.44
N ALA A 110 -10.24 19.22 -16.57
CA ALA A 110 -8.82 19.56 -16.69
C ALA A 110 -7.92 18.78 -15.70
N ILE A 111 -8.46 17.78 -14.99
CA ILE A 111 -7.66 17.00 -14.05
C ILE A 111 -6.66 16.13 -14.81
N THR A 112 -5.39 16.22 -14.42
CA THR A 112 -4.31 15.40 -14.99
C THR A 112 -4.09 14.10 -14.23
N VAL A 113 -3.43 13.17 -14.88
CA VAL A 113 -2.96 11.91 -14.28
C VAL A 113 -2.09 12.20 -13.06
N GLN A 114 -1.15 13.16 -13.13
CA GLN A 114 -0.30 13.57 -12.03
C GLN A 114 -1.12 13.99 -10.80
N GLN A 115 -2.19 14.78 -11.00
CA GLN A 115 -3.02 15.25 -9.89
C GLN A 115 -3.73 14.12 -9.15
N LEU A 116 -4.09 13.01 -9.83
CA LEU A 116 -4.62 11.83 -9.17
C LEU A 116 -3.56 11.16 -8.28
N PHE A 117 -2.34 10.98 -8.78
CA PHE A 117 -1.26 10.33 -8.04
C PHE A 117 -0.73 11.16 -6.87
N THR A 118 -0.80 12.48 -6.95
CA THR A 118 -0.36 13.40 -5.89
C THR A 118 -1.48 13.79 -4.92
N HIS A 119 -2.70 13.30 -5.10
CA HIS A 119 -3.89 13.67 -4.33
C HIS A 119 -4.24 15.17 -4.36
N THR A 120 -4.00 15.83 -5.50
CA THR A 120 -4.26 17.27 -5.70
C THR A 120 -5.40 17.54 -6.69
N ALA A 121 -6.15 16.52 -7.06
CA ALA A 121 -7.21 16.61 -8.07
C ALA A 121 -8.47 17.40 -7.65
N GLY A 122 -8.60 17.77 -6.36
CA GLY A 122 -9.61 18.71 -5.90
C GLY A 122 -11.00 18.13 -5.57
N PHE A 123 -11.22 16.81 -5.68
CA PHE A 123 -12.48 16.17 -5.25
C PHE A 123 -12.27 15.33 -3.98
N PRO A 124 -12.54 15.90 -2.79
CA PRO A 124 -12.21 15.28 -1.52
C PRO A 124 -13.09 14.07 -1.16
N SER A 125 -14.21 13.91 -1.85
CA SER A 125 -15.17 12.83 -1.59
C SER A 125 -15.46 12.05 -2.87
N ALA A 126 -15.06 10.79 -2.89
CA ALA A 126 -15.26 9.89 -4.01
C ALA A 126 -15.88 8.55 -3.53
N PRO A 127 -17.16 8.57 -3.06
CA PRO A 127 -17.78 7.40 -2.45
C PRO A 127 -18.01 6.29 -3.48
N PHE A 128 -17.65 5.07 -3.09
CA PHE A 128 -17.90 3.83 -3.82
C PHE A 128 -18.74 2.88 -2.96
N ALA A 129 -19.81 2.32 -3.53
CA ALA A 129 -20.51 1.21 -2.91
C ALA A 129 -19.84 -0.13 -3.29
N PRO A 130 -19.97 -1.19 -2.47
CA PRO A 130 -19.35 -2.48 -2.78
C PRO A 130 -19.68 -3.03 -4.16
N LEU A 131 -20.91 -2.83 -4.65
CA LEU A 131 -21.33 -3.30 -5.98
C LEU A 131 -20.70 -2.51 -7.14
N ASP A 132 -20.25 -1.27 -6.91
CA ASP A 132 -19.59 -0.46 -7.93
C ASP A 132 -18.23 -1.06 -8.33
N TRP A 133 -17.60 -1.88 -7.46
CA TRP A 133 -16.33 -2.53 -7.77
C TRP A 133 -16.45 -3.64 -8.81
N VAL A 134 -17.58 -4.33 -8.85
CA VAL A 134 -17.81 -5.49 -9.74
C VAL A 134 -18.63 -5.13 -10.98
N ASN A 135 -19.34 -4.02 -10.96
CA ASN A 135 -20.17 -3.55 -12.09
C ASN A 135 -19.50 -2.34 -12.78
N LYS A 136 -19.10 -2.51 -14.04
CA LYS A 136 -18.38 -1.49 -14.79
C LYS A 136 -19.24 -0.23 -15.01
N GLU A 137 -20.50 -0.38 -15.46
CA GLU A 137 -21.40 0.73 -15.73
C GLU A 137 -21.71 1.53 -14.47
N ALA A 138 -21.97 0.85 -13.34
CA ALA A 138 -22.18 1.49 -12.06
C ALA A 138 -20.95 2.30 -11.63
N ARG A 139 -19.74 1.73 -11.78
CA ARG A 139 -18.48 2.40 -11.46
C ARG A 139 -18.26 3.67 -12.28
N TYR A 140 -18.41 3.59 -13.60
CA TYR A 140 -18.26 4.74 -14.50
C TYR A 140 -19.33 5.81 -14.22
N GLY A 141 -20.57 5.41 -13.93
CA GLY A 141 -21.63 6.31 -13.50
C GLY A 141 -21.36 7.00 -12.14
N ARG A 142 -20.47 6.45 -11.30
CA ARG A 142 -20.00 7.13 -10.08
C ARG A 142 -19.02 8.25 -10.42
N PHE A 143 -18.10 8.03 -11.35
CA PHE A 143 -17.11 9.04 -11.74
C PHE A 143 -17.77 10.35 -12.16
N SER A 144 -18.90 10.29 -12.92
CA SER A 144 -19.64 11.46 -13.35
C SER A 144 -20.35 12.21 -12.22
N ARG A 145 -20.49 11.63 -11.02
CA ARG A 145 -21.19 12.24 -9.88
C ARG A 145 -20.25 12.85 -8.83
N TRP A 146 -18.98 12.50 -8.84
CA TRP A 146 -18.01 13.05 -7.90
C TRP A 146 -17.79 14.55 -8.14
N ARG A 147 -17.67 15.30 -7.01
CA ARG A 147 -17.49 16.75 -7.00
C ARG A 147 -16.36 17.12 -6.06
#